data_7d5dc2b184877097fe3b7927d35d4588
#
_entry.id   7d5dc2b184877097fe3b7927d35d4588
#
_cell.length_a   1.000
_cell.length_b   1.000
_cell.length_c   1.000
_cell.angle_alpha   90.00
_cell.angle_beta   90.00
_cell.angle_gamma   90.00
#
_symmetry.space_group_name_H-M   'P 1'
#
loop_
_entity.id
_entity.type
_entity.pdbx_description
1 polymer ?
#
loop_
_entity_poly.entity_id
_entity_poly.type
_entity_poly.pdbx_seq_one_letter_code
_entity_poly.pdbx_strand_id
1 'polypeptide(L)'
;MNTVSAPSSDLLLQHLASLQFLVNENGIILDASVNGPSSSLQPEELIGRPLSELVGDDSRAQLESRLDEARRNKGVAVRCDTSIAPRSGNSVPLLCWICAEADSGDVKVAAIDLLPEASLRHQLLNAQHAMERDYWSKRRLEARYRRLLDMVSEGFIVVDDSSGRILEANPVAATLLVGAGATLVGKPFP
;
A
#
# COMPACT_ATOMS: atom_id res chain seq x y z
N MET A 1 34.33 31.41 14.26
CA MET A 1 33.57 31.10 13.05
C MET A 1 33.37 29.61 13.03
N ASN A 2 32.24 29.15 13.56
CA ASN A 2 31.88 27.74 13.58
C ASN A 2 31.29 27.37 12.21
N THR A 3 32.06 26.68 11.40
CA THR A 3 31.52 25.93 10.25
C THR A 3 30.74 24.75 10.80
N VAL A 4 29.41 24.89 10.83
CA VAL A 4 28.53 23.76 11.01
C VAL A 4 28.67 22.90 9.75
N SER A 5 29.44 21.83 9.85
CA SER A 5 29.45 20.76 8.85
C SER A 5 28.01 20.29 8.68
N ALA A 6 27.46 20.37 7.48
CA ALA A 6 26.16 19.83 7.15
C ALA A 6 26.13 18.36 7.61
N PRO A 7 25.07 17.90 8.30
CA PRO A 7 24.98 16.50 8.70
C PRO A 7 25.05 15.67 7.42
N SER A 8 26.04 14.82 7.37
CA SER A 8 26.39 14.01 6.21
C SER A 8 25.11 13.36 5.67
N SER A 9 24.76 13.62 4.42
CA SER A 9 23.66 12.99 3.69
C SER A 9 23.68 11.46 3.81
N ASP A 10 24.85 10.92 4.09
CA ASP A 10 25.12 9.52 4.41
C ASP A 10 24.33 8.99 5.62
N LEU A 11 24.20 9.75 6.70
CA LEU A 11 23.50 9.27 7.91
C LEU A 11 22.00 9.16 7.70
N LEU A 12 21.38 10.05 6.94
CA LEU A 12 19.95 9.99 6.62
C LEU A 12 19.65 8.84 5.65
N LEU A 13 20.50 8.65 4.65
CA LEU A 13 20.35 7.54 3.71
C LEU A 13 20.56 6.19 4.40
N GLN A 14 21.50 6.10 5.35
CA GLN A 14 21.75 4.87 6.13
C GLN A 14 20.54 4.40 6.93
N HIS A 15 19.69 5.31 7.41
CA HIS A 15 18.54 4.94 8.25
C HIS A 15 17.24 4.74 7.44
N LEU A 16 17.12 5.34 6.26
CA LEU A 16 15.93 5.29 5.43
C LEU A 16 16.01 4.20 4.34
N ALA A 17 17.21 3.83 3.91
CA ALA A 17 17.39 2.83 2.87
C ALA A 17 17.17 1.42 3.41
N SER A 18 16.32 0.65 2.73
CA SER A 18 16.11 -0.77 3.03
C SER A 18 17.30 -1.63 2.59
N LEU A 19 18.01 -1.19 1.54
CA LEU A 19 19.17 -1.87 0.97
C LEU A 19 20.23 -0.82 0.65
N GLN A 20 21.50 -1.16 0.90
CA GLN A 20 22.63 -0.32 0.51
C GLN A 20 23.71 -1.21 -0.10
N PHE A 21 24.34 -0.71 -1.16
CA PHE A 21 25.45 -1.37 -1.82
C PHE A 21 26.59 -0.39 -2.04
N LEU A 22 27.80 -0.85 -1.84
CA LEU A 22 29.02 -0.22 -2.34
C LEU A 22 29.48 -1.03 -3.54
N VAL A 23 29.63 -0.38 -4.70
CA VAL A 23 29.92 -1.05 -5.99
C VAL A 23 31.18 -0.44 -6.58
N ASN A 24 32.13 -1.28 -7.00
CA ASN A 24 33.37 -0.80 -7.60
C ASN A 24 33.16 -0.33 -9.05
N GLU A 25 34.24 0.13 -9.69
CA GLU A 25 34.24 0.58 -11.09
C GLU A 25 33.75 -0.50 -12.09
N ASN A 26 33.96 -1.77 -11.77
CA ASN A 26 33.53 -2.91 -12.61
C ASN A 26 32.09 -3.36 -12.35
N GLY A 27 31.35 -2.67 -11.48
CA GLY A 27 29.99 -3.04 -11.14
C GLY A 27 29.86 -4.17 -10.11
N ILE A 28 30.97 -4.58 -9.46
CA ILE A 28 31.00 -5.64 -8.45
C ILE A 28 30.64 -5.04 -7.06
N ILE A 29 29.78 -5.70 -6.33
CA ILE A 29 29.38 -5.32 -4.99
C ILE A 29 30.51 -5.61 -4.02
N LEU A 30 31.06 -4.58 -3.39
CA LEU A 30 32.11 -4.67 -2.39
C LEU A 30 31.56 -4.84 -0.98
N ASP A 31 30.43 -4.18 -0.72
CA ASP A 31 29.74 -4.23 0.57
C ASP A 31 28.23 -4.13 0.36
N ALA A 32 27.46 -4.77 1.24
CA ALA A 32 26.02 -4.77 1.22
C ALA A 32 25.43 -4.69 2.61
N SER A 33 24.41 -3.86 2.81
CA SER A 33 23.63 -3.77 4.03
C SER A 33 22.16 -3.88 3.70
N VAL A 34 21.44 -4.72 4.45
CA VAL A 34 20.00 -4.95 4.29
C VAL A 34 19.32 -4.59 5.61
N ASN A 35 18.45 -3.58 5.56
CA ASN A 35 17.69 -3.08 6.69
C ASN A 35 16.20 -3.22 6.40
N GLY A 36 15.45 -3.93 7.25
CA GLY A 36 13.98 -4.00 7.12
C GLY A 36 13.41 -5.37 6.77
N PRO A 37 12.10 -5.44 6.52
CA PRO A 37 11.37 -6.70 6.37
C PRO A 37 11.66 -7.49 5.09
N SER A 38 12.33 -6.90 4.11
CA SER A 38 12.76 -7.57 2.87
C SER A 38 13.96 -8.52 3.05
N SER A 39 14.14 -9.01 4.25
CA SER A 39 15.26 -9.84 4.71
C SER A 39 15.37 -11.25 4.07
N SER A 40 14.76 -11.48 2.94
CA SER A 40 15.06 -12.66 2.11
C SER A 40 16.40 -12.56 1.38
N LEU A 41 17.01 -11.34 1.36
CA LEU A 41 18.33 -11.11 0.79
C LEU A 41 19.37 -11.16 1.91
N GLN A 42 20.26 -12.13 1.84
CA GLN A 42 21.41 -12.20 2.76
C GLN A 42 22.54 -11.34 2.19
N PRO A 43 23.09 -10.36 2.95
CA PRO A 43 24.17 -9.49 2.46
C PRO A 43 25.37 -10.29 1.94
N GLU A 44 25.70 -11.41 2.60
CA GLU A 44 26.83 -12.27 2.27
C GLU A 44 26.70 -12.94 0.87
N GLU A 45 25.47 -13.16 0.41
CA GLU A 45 25.20 -13.73 -0.91
C GLU A 45 25.33 -12.70 -2.05
N LEU A 46 25.36 -11.42 -1.71
CA LEU A 46 25.40 -10.30 -2.66
C LEU A 46 26.82 -9.81 -2.92
N ILE A 47 27.68 -9.88 -1.91
CA ILE A 47 29.06 -9.40 -1.98
C ILE A 47 29.87 -10.24 -2.99
N GLY A 48 30.66 -9.55 -3.83
CA GLY A 48 31.49 -10.16 -4.88
C GLY A 48 30.73 -10.44 -6.18
N ARG A 49 29.43 -10.18 -6.24
CA ARG A 49 28.64 -10.36 -7.47
C ARG A 49 28.46 -9.05 -8.24
N PRO A 50 28.31 -9.12 -9.55
CA PRO A 50 27.92 -7.96 -10.33
C PRO A 50 26.52 -7.50 -9.95
N LEU A 51 26.34 -6.20 -9.72
CA LEU A 51 25.02 -5.62 -9.41
C LEU A 51 24.01 -5.87 -10.54
N SER A 52 24.48 -5.89 -11.78
CA SER A 52 23.69 -6.17 -12.98
C SER A 52 23.08 -7.59 -13.03
N GLU A 53 23.67 -8.57 -12.33
CA GLU A 53 23.10 -9.92 -12.22
C GLU A 53 21.93 -10.02 -11.25
N LEU A 54 21.82 -9.08 -10.32
CA LEU A 54 20.72 -9.04 -9.34
C LEU A 54 19.47 -8.39 -9.93
N VAL A 55 19.62 -7.66 -11.02
CA VAL A 55 18.53 -6.89 -11.66
C VAL A 55 17.99 -7.70 -12.83
N GLY A 56 16.68 -7.67 -13.01
CA GLY A 56 16.02 -8.31 -14.16
C GLY A 56 16.53 -7.76 -15.50
N ASP A 57 16.52 -8.60 -16.54
CA ASP A 57 17.06 -8.27 -17.86
C ASP A 57 16.50 -6.97 -18.43
N ASP A 58 15.22 -6.70 -18.23
CA ASP A 58 14.52 -5.48 -18.70
C ASP A 58 15.06 -4.19 -18.06
N SER A 59 15.58 -4.27 -16.83
CA SER A 59 16.08 -3.11 -16.07
C SER A 59 17.60 -3.00 -16.11
N ARG A 60 18.32 -3.99 -16.62
CA ARG A 60 19.79 -4.03 -16.62
C ARG A 60 20.42 -2.87 -17.40
N ALA A 61 19.96 -2.65 -18.62
CA ALA A 61 20.46 -1.57 -19.46
C ALA A 61 20.20 -0.17 -18.83
N GLN A 62 19.05 -0.02 -18.19
CA GLN A 62 18.72 1.21 -17.47
C GLN A 62 19.64 1.43 -16.27
N LEU A 63 19.89 0.39 -15.46
CA LEU A 63 20.78 0.45 -14.31
C LEU A 63 22.21 0.82 -14.74
N GLU A 64 22.75 0.18 -15.76
CA GLU A 64 24.09 0.46 -16.30
C GLU A 64 24.20 1.92 -16.77
N SER A 65 23.20 2.40 -17.50
CA SER A 65 23.16 3.81 -17.94
C SER A 65 23.14 4.78 -16.77
N ARG A 66 22.44 4.46 -15.67
CA ARG A 66 22.37 5.29 -14.46
C ARG A 66 23.66 5.24 -13.64
N LEU A 67 24.32 4.08 -13.59
CA LEU A 67 25.66 3.96 -12.99
C LEU A 67 26.68 4.83 -13.72
N ASP A 68 26.67 4.81 -15.05
CA ASP A 68 27.55 5.64 -15.87
C ASP A 68 27.24 7.13 -15.74
N GLU A 69 25.97 7.49 -15.61
CA GLU A 69 25.55 8.87 -15.34
C GLU A 69 26.07 9.35 -13.98
N ALA A 70 25.94 8.52 -12.92
CA ALA A 70 26.44 8.85 -11.60
C ALA A 70 27.98 9.01 -11.58
N ARG A 71 28.70 8.14 -12.30
CA ARG A 71 30.16 8.23 -12.44
C ARG A 71 30.63 9.50 -13.15
N ARG A 72 29.86 9.97 -14.13
CA ARG A 72 30.15 11.24 -14.83
C ARG A 72 29.85 12.46 -13.95
N ASN A 73 28.81 12.39 -13.11
CA ASN A 73 28.33 13.47 -12.27
C ASN A 73 28.67 13.19 -10.78
N LYS A 74 29.95 12.99 -10.48
CA LYS A 74 30.42 12.67 -9.12
C LYS A 74 29.80 13.58 -8.05
N GLY A 75 29.36 12.98 -6.95
CA GLY A 75 28.73 13.68 -5.84
C GLY A 75 27.25 14.06 -6.05
N VAL A 76 26.69 13.75 -7.22
CA VAL A 76 25.25 13.97 -7.50
C VAL A 76 24.52 12.63 -7.49
N ALA A 77 23.46 12.54 -6.68
CA ALA A 77 22.63 11.34 -6.63
C ALA A 77 21.72 11.23 -7.84
N VAL A 78 21.81 10.12 -8.56
CA VAL A 78 20.97 9.78 -9.72
C VAL A 78 19.89 8.81 -9.27
N ARG A 79 18.63 9.14 -9.55
CA ARG A 79 17.50 8.26 -9.24
C ARG A 79 17.33 7.16 -10.30
N CYS A 80 17.06 5.95 -9.85
CA CYS A 80 16.78 4.79 -10.70
C CYS A 80 15.66 3.95 -10.08
N ASP A 81 14.63 3.66 -10.86
CA ASP A 81 13.60 2.69 -10.52
C ASP A 81 14.01 1.34 -11.13
N THR A 82 14.12 0.30 -10.31
CA THR A 82 14.58 -1.03 -10.75
C THR A 82 13.92 -2.12 -9.92
N SER A 83 14.19 -3.37 -10.25
CA SER A 83 13.78 -4.52 -9.45
C SER A 83 14.92 -5.51 -9.28
N ILE A 84 15.07 -6.04 -8.08
CA ILE A 84 16.01 -7.12 -7.80
C ILE A 84 15.27 -8.45 -7.84
N ALA A 85 15.82 -9.43 -8.55
CA ALA A 85 15.36 -10.79 -8.56
C ALA A 85 16.30 -11.68 -7.74
N PRO A 86 15.98 -11.99 -6.46
CA PRO A 86 16.76 -12.95 -5.70
C PRO A 86 16.70 -14.33 -6.36
N ARG A 87 17.71 -15.18 -6.16
CA ARG A 87 17.75 -16.54 -6.73
C ARG A 87 16.55 -17.41 -6.31
N SER A 88 16.00 -17.15 -5.14
CA SER A 88 14.83 -17.83 -4.59
C SER A 88 13.82 -16.79 -4.11
N GLY A 89 12.88 -16.38 -4.97
CA GLY A 89 11.84 -15.46 -4.55
C GLY A 89 11.25 -14.61 -5.67
N ASN A 90 10.25 -13.81 -5.29
CA ASN A 90 9.63 -12.86 -6.20
C ASN A 90 10.53 -11.64 -6.41
N SER A 91 10.40 -11.02 -7.58
CA SER A 91 11.06 -9.76 -7.88
C SER A 91 10.63 -8.67 -6.90
N VAL A 92 11.60 -7.96 -6.33
CA VAL A 92 11.41 -6.88 -5.35
C VAL A 92 11.59 -5.54 -6.07
N PRO A 93 10.53 -4.74 -6.21
CA PRO A 93 10.64 -3.42 -6.82
C PRO A 93 11.37 -2.48 -5.86
N LEU A 94 12.37 -1.77 -6.37
CA LEU A 94 13.23 -0.87 -5.62
C LEU A 94 13.24 0.53 -6.23
N LEU A 95 13.22 1.52 -5.37
CA LEU A 95 13.56 2.88 -5.70
C LEU A 95 14.98 3.16 -5.22
N CYS A 96 15.91 3.40 -6.15
CA CYS A 96 17.32 3.54 -5.88
C CYS A 96 17.82 4.97 -6.09
N TRP A 97 18.80 5.36 -5.29
CA TRP A 97 19.67 6.53 -5.49
C TRP A 97 21.10 6.05 -5.64
N ILE A 98 21.73 6.45 -6.71
CA ILE A 98 23.07 6.04 -7.13
C ILE A 98 23.97 7.28 -7.07
N CYS A 99 25.03 7.24 -6.29
CA CYS A 99 25.98 8.34 -6.13
C CYS A 99 27.41 7.81 -6.22
N ALA A 100 28.21 8.34 -7.14
CA ALA A 100 29.63 8.02 -7.21
C ALA A 100 30.42 8.90 -6.23
N GLU A 101 31.38 8.27 -5.53
CA GLU A 101 32.31 8.99 -4.67
C GLU A 101 33.33 9.77 -5.49
N ALA A 102 33.75 10.94 -4.98
CA ALA A 102 34.65 11.80 -5.68
C ALA A 102 36.06 11.21 -5.84
N ASP A 103 36.52 10.50 -4.81
CA ASP A 103 37.91 10.10 -4.64
C ASP A 103 38.22 8.66 -5.08
N SER A 104 37.32 7.70 -4.81
CA SER A 104 37.56 6.28 -5.05
C SER A 104 37.04 5.75 -6.41
N GLY A 105 36.11 6.46 -7.03
CA GLY A 105 35.41 5.94 -8.21
C GLY A 105 34.33 4.89 -7.90
N ASP A 106 34.23 4.49 -6.63
CA ASP A 106 33.18 3.59 -6.16
C ASP A 106 31.83 4.27 -6.16
N VAL A 107 30.78 3.47 -6.29
CA VAL A 107 29.41 3.95 -6.37
C VAL A 107 28.62 3.43 -5.18
N LYS A 108 28.03 4.34 -4.42
CA LYS A 108 27.05 4.03 -3.38
C LYS A 108 25.67 3.96 -3.99
N VAL A 109 24.97 2.86 -3.73
CA VAL A 109 23.58 2.66 -4.13
C VAL A 109 22.76 2.49 -2.86
N ALA A 110 21.82 3.41 -2.64
CA ALA A 110 20.84 3.31 -1.56
C ALA A 110 19.47 3.03 -2.18
N ALA A 111 18.77 2.02 -1.68
CA ALA A 111 17.52 1.58 -2.24
C ALA A 111 16.42 1.43 -1.17
N ILE A 112 15.20 1.80 -1.53
CA ILE A 112 13.99 1.58 -0.73
C ILE A 112 13.18 0.46 -1.38
N ASP A 113 12.79 -0.52 -0.56
CA ASP A 113 11.86 -1.57 -0.96
C ASP A 113 10.43 -1.03 -1.03
N LEU A 114 9.80 -1.20 -2.18
CA LEU A 114 8.42 -0.75 -2.44
C LEU A 114 7.37 -1.86 -2.20
N LEU A 115 7.78 -3.09 -1.88
CA LEU A 115 6.84 -4.20 -1.60
C LEU A 115 5.89 -3.91 -0.44
N PRO A 116 6.35 -3.38 0.72
CA PRO A 116 5.45 -3.11 1.82
C PRO A 116 4.35 -2.11 1.46
N GLU A 117 4.69 -1.06 0.71
CA GLU A 117 3.72 -0.06 0.25
C GLU A 117 2.72 -0.64 -0.75
N ALA A 118 3.19 -1.42 -1.72
CA ALA A 118 2.33 -2.10 -2.69
C ALA A 118 1.38 -3.09 -2.02
N SER A 119 1.86 -3.86 -1.04
CA SER A 119 1.07 -4.80 -0.25
C SER A 119 -0.02 -4.09 0.56
N LEU A 120 0.33 -3.01 1.26
CA LEU A 120 -0.63 -2.22 2.04
C LEU A 120 -1.70 -1.60 1.14
N ARG A 121 -1.31 -1.07 0.00
CA ARG A 121 -2.25 -0.50 -0.99
C ARG A 121 -3.23 -1.55 -1.50
N HIS A 122 -2.74 -2.77 -1.78
CA HIS A 122 -3.60 -3.88 -2.20
C HIS A 122 -4.58 -4.29 -1.10
N GLN A 123 -4.15 -4.35 0.16
CA GLN A 123 -5.01 -4.64 1.31
C GLN A 123 -6.10 -3.59 1.48
N LEU A 124 -5.77 -2.30 1.34
CA LEU A 124 -6.73 -1.20 1.40
C LEU A 124 -7.80 -1.32 0.31
N LEU A 125 -7.40 -1.57 -0.93
CA LEU A 125 -8.33 -1.76 -2.04
C LEU A 125 -9.27 -2.96 -1.79
N ASN A 126 -8.74 -4.07 -1.32
CA ASN A 126 -9.54 -5.26 -0.99
C ASN A 126 -10.53 -4.98 0.15
N ALA A 127 -10.13 -4.23 1.18
CA ALA A 127 -11.01 -3.83 2.27
C ALA A 127 -12.13 -2.90 1.78
N GLN A 128 -11.82 -1.93 0.91
CA GLN A 128 -12.84 -1.07 0.30
C GLN A 128 -13.86 -1.88 -0.51
N HIS A 129 -13.41 -2.78 -1.37
CA HIS A 129 -14.31 -3.64 -2.15
C HIS A 129 -15.16 -4.58 -1.27
N ALA A 130 -14.63 -5.04 -0.14
CA ALA A 130 -15.40 -5.82 0.82
C ALA A 130 -16.52 -4.99 1.46
N MET A 131 -16.20 -3.77 1.93
CA MET A 131 -17.19 -2.85 2.50
C MET A 131 -18.30 -2.47 1.50
N GLU A 132 -17.92 -2.21 0.24
CA GLU A 132 -18.91 -1.92 -0.81
C GLU A 132 -19.85 -3.10 -1.06
N ARG A 133 -19.31 -4.32 -1.15
CA ARG A 133 -20.14 -5.52 -1.33
C ARG A 133 -21.11 -5.74 -0.17
N ASP A 134 -20.64 -5.54 1.07
CA ASP A 134 -21.47 -5.67 2.27
C ASP A 134 -22.57 -4.59 2.31
N TYR A 135 -22.23 -3.36 1.94
CA TYR A 135 -23.21 -2.27 1.84
C TYR A 135 -24.32 -2.59 0.84
N TRP A 136 -23.93 -3.01 -0.38
CA TRP A 136 -24.91 -3.35 -1.42
C TRP A 136 -25.74 -4.59 -1.07
N SER A 137 -25.14 -5.57 -0.36
CA SER A 137 -25.84 -6.76 0.13
C SER A 137 -26.92 -6.36 1.14
N LYS A 138 -26.58 -5.53 2.13
CA LYS A 138 -27.55 -5.01 3.13
C LYS A 138 -28.66 -4.21 2.45
N ARG A 139 -28.34 -3.29 1.55
CA ARG A 139 -29.32 -2.50 0.80
C ARG A 139 -30.27 -3.38 -0.01
N ARG A 140 -29.76 -4.43 -0.66
CA ARG A 140 -30.56 -5.37 -1.42
C ARG A 140 -31.50 -6.17 -0.52
N LEU A 141 -31.03 -6.59 0.64
CA LEU A 141 -31.84 -7.31 1.63
C LEU A 141 -32.96 -6.41 2.18
N GLU A 142 -32.64 -5.17 2.57
CA GLU A 142 -33.64 -4.17 3.03
C GLU A 142 -34.70 -3.90 1.96
N ALA A 143 -34.28 -3.70 0.69
CA ALA A 143 -35.23 -3.47 -0.40
C ALA A 143 -36.11 -4.69 -0.70
N ARG A 144 -35.59 -5.91 -0.50
CA ARG A 144 -36.37 -7.13 -0.62
C ARG A 144 -37.35 -7.27 0.54
N TYR A 145 -36.89 -7.02 1.77
CA TYR A 145 -37.71 -7.05 2.96
C TYR A 145 -38.89 -6.08 2.86
N ARG A 146 -38.65 -4.81 2.51
CA ARG A 146 -39.72 -3.81 2.31
C ARG A 146 -40.74 -4.25 1.29
N ARG A 147 -40.28 -4.76 0.13
CA ARG A 147 -41.21 -5.27 -0.91
C ARG A 147 -42.07 -6.41 -0.41
N LEU A 148 -41.51 -7.32 0.40
CA LEU A 148 -42.29 -8.42 1.00
C LEU A 148 -43.37 -7.87 1.96
N LEU A 149 -43.03 -6.90 2.81
CA LEU A 149 -44.00 -6.25 3.72
C LEU A 149 -45.09 -5.52 2.96
N ASP A 150 -44.77 -4.86 1.85
CA ASP A 150 -45.75 -4.15 1.02
C ASP A 150 -46.71 -5.12 0.29
N MET A 151 -46.33 -6.36 0.06
CA MET A 151 -47.17 -7.39 -0.60
C MET A 151 -48.10 -8.14 0.37
N VAL A 152 -47.88 -8.00 1.68
CA VAL A 152 -48.72 -8.66 2.69
C VAL A 152 -50.02 -7.89 2.84
N SER A 153 -51.14 -8.59 2.77
CA SER A 153 -52.49 -8.01 2.93
C SER A 153 -52.86 -7.73 4.38
N GLU A 154 -52.03 -8.13 5.31
CA GLU A 154 -52.18 -7.92 6.75
C GLU A 154 -51.39 -6.72 7.25
N GLY A 155 -51.91 -6.01 8.24
CA GLY A 155 -51.19 -4.90 8.88
C GLY A 155 -50.00 -5.42 9.69
N PHE A 156 -48.80 -4.97 9.34
CA PHE A 156 -47.55 -5.33 10.02
C PHE A 156 -46.95 -4.12 10.72
N ILE A 157 -46.58 -4.28 11.99
CA ILE A 157 -45.96 -3.24 12.81
C ILE A 157 -44.83 -3.85 13.63
N VAL A 158 -43.68 -3.18 13.64
CA VAL A 158 -42.56 -3.45 14.53
C VAL A 158 -42.51 -2.37 15.60
N VAL A 159 -42.50 -2.76 16.87
CA VAL A 159 -42.45 -1.85 18.01
C VAL A 159 -41.14 -2.08 18.75
N ASP A 160 -40.50 -1.00 19.16
CA ASP A 160 -39.36 -1.05 20.10
C ASP A 160 -39.87 -1.36 21.52
N ASP A 161 -39.42 -2.49 22.04
CA ASP A 161 -39.83 -3.00 23.37
C ASP A 161 -39.47 -2.03 24.50
N SER A 162 -38.40 -1.25 24.37
CA SER A 162 -37.90 -0.37 25.39
C SER A 162 -38.68 0.96 25.46
N SER A 163 -39.02 1.53 24.31
CA SER A 163 -39.66 2.85 24.19
C SER A 163 -41.14 2.78 23.84
N GLY A 164 -41.66 1.62 23.46
CA GLY A 164 -43.01 1.45 22.96
C GLY A 164 -43.30 2.18 21.66
N ARG A 165 -42.28 2.62 20.94
CA ARG A 165 -42.44 3.36 19.67
C ARG A 165 -42.43 2.44 18.48
N ILE A 166 -43.22 2.81 17.48
CA ILE A 166 -43.30 2.09 16.21
C ILE A 166 -42.02 2.39 15.44
N LEU A 167 -41.23 1.32 15.14
CA LEU A 167 -40.01 1.34 14.32
C LEU A 167 -40.35 1.21 12.84
N GLU A 168 -41.26 0.27 12.52
CA GLU A 168 -41.67 0.00 11.15
C GLU A 168 -43.17 -0.30 11.07
N ALA A 169 -43.80 0.08 9.99
CA ALA A 169 -45.20 -0.27 9.69
C ALA A 169 -45.39 -0.36 8.16
N ASN A 170 -46.14 -1.35 7.70
CA ASN A 170 -46.49 -1.44 6.29
C ASN A 170 -47.70 -0.54 5.95
N PRO A 171 -47.96 -0.24 4.66
CA PRO A 171 -49.08 0.61 4.24
C PRO A 171 -50.46 0.14 4.73
N VAL A 172 -50.63 -1.19 4.83
CA VAL A 172 -51.90 -1.77 5.31
C VAL A 172 -52.13 -1.41 6.77
N ALA A 173 -51.11 -1.54 7.65
CA ALA A 173 -51.20 -1.13 9.05
C ALA A 173 -51.52 0.38 9.19
N ALA A 174 -50.86 1.21 8.40
CA ALA A 174 -51.12 2.65 8.42
C ALA A 174 -52.58 2.96 7.99
N THR A 175 -53.13 2.29 7.01
CA THR A 175 -54.50 2.48 6.57
C THR A 175 -55.53 2.03 7.60
N LEU A 176 -55.25 0.90 8.27
CA LEU A 176 -56.12 0.34 9.30
C LEU A 176 -56.19 1.16 10.61
N LEU A 177 -55.04 1.75 11.04
CA LEU A 177 -54.97 2.43 12.31
C LEU A 177 -55.21 3.93 12.26
N VAL A 178 -54.84 4.62 11.19
CA VAL A 178 -54.87 6.09 11.14
C VAL A 178 -55.50 6.62 9.86
N GLY A 179 -55.61 5.79 8.84
CA GLY A 179 -56.11 6.17 7.50
C GLY A 179 -54.99 6.26 6.47
N ALA A 180 -55.42 6.27 5.17
CA ALA A 180 -54.49 6.23 4.03
C ALA A 180 -53.54 7.45 4.04
N GLY A 181 -52.25 7.18 3.85
CA GLY A 181 -51.21 8.22 3.75
C GLY A 181 -50.64 8.74 5.05
N ALA A 182 -51.01 8.19 6.20
CA ALA A 182 -50.47 8.58 7.48
C ALA A 182 -49.18 7.83 7.84
N THR A 183 -48.22 8.51 8.46
CA THR A 183 -47.00 7.92 8.98
C THR A 183 -47.17 7.45 10.41
N LEU A 184 -46.94 6.18 10.68
CA LEU A 184 -46.97 5.58 12.02
C LEU A 184 -45.59 5.54 12.67
N VAL A 185 -44.52 5.51 11.92
CA VAL A 185 -43.14 5.39 12.40
C VAL A 185 -42.81 6.55 13.38
N GLY A 186 -42.23 6.20 14.53
CA GLY A 186 -41.86 7.13 15.60
C GLY A 186 -42.99 7.45 16.57
N LYS A 187 -44.24 7.10 16.29
CA LYS A 187 -45.37 7.29 17.21
C LYS A 187 -45.42 6.19 18.28
N PRO A 188 -45.94 6.47 19.46
CA PRO A 188 -46.18 5.44 20.45
C PRO A 188 -47.21 4.43 19.90
N PHE A 189 -46.99 3.16 20.17
CA PHE A 189 -47.99 2.13 19.89
C PHE A 189 -49.05 2.21 20.99
N PRO A 190 -50.33 2.25 20.65
CA PRO A 190 -51.39 2.41 21.64
C PRO A 190 -51.54 1.24 22.59
#